data_748b1526edf57afba1361669269301f3
#
_entry.id   748b1526edf57afba1361669269301f3
#
_cell.length_a   1.000
_cell.length_b   1.000
_cell.length_c   1.000
_cell.angle_alpha   90.00
_cell.angle_beta   90.00
_cell.angle_gamma   90.00
#
_symmetry.space_group_name_H-M   'P 1'
#
loop_
_entity.id
_entity.type
_entity.pdbx_description
1 polymer ?
#
loop_
_entity_poly.entity_id
_entity_poly.type
_entity_poly.pdbx_seq_one_letter_code
_entity_poly.pdbx_strand_id
1 'polypeptide(L)'
;MHDQKGNSILMAGVFDGHGGTAASTTASQLLPSLFSTELASVDVKATSTHLEDALISSWDSTCQTYRGGCDERGTCVADYDPVEGIIMAHVGSQDLIAGTTASAAILSADDEGAEEMIVMNCGDSRTLLFGRPESKSSSSSSVVHFCTRDHSPSDELEGKRLKAGKDSGLDYSLPQCSLTRWWLSVGDYQYAVSRSLEGAFATSKGIVSDADITKIDLSSMLAERQSGILLIASDGLFEAMDNEEIGRDVLSMRESGLSAGDTAKNICGLAFEKGTKDNVSALVVYLE
;
A
#
# COMPACT_ATOMS: atom_id res chain seq x y z
N MET A 1 -0.31 19.71 0.63
CA MET A 1 -1.57 20.42 0.91
C MET A 1 -1.38 21.25 2.17
N HIS A 2 -2.22 22.25 2.40
CA HIS A 2 -2.25 22.96 3.68
C HIS A 2 -3.65 22.82 4.24
N ASP A 3 -3.77 22.65 5.55
CA ASP A 3 -5.06 22.82 6.20
C ASP A 3 -5.49 24.30 6.19
N GLN A 4 -6.71 24.62 6.61
CA GLN A 4 -7.23 26.00 6.61
C GLN A 4 -6.42 26.96 7.52
N LYS A 5 -5.54 26.46 8.38
CA LYS A 5 -4.67 27.24 9.27
C LYS A 5 -3.19 27.21 8.89
N GLY A 6 -2.85 26.64 7.73
CA GLY A 6 -1.50 26.70 7.16
C GLY A 6 -0.56 25.57 7.56
N ASN A 7 -1.03 24.53 8.29
CA ASN A 7 -0.20 23.34 8.53
C ASN A 7 0.11 22.64 7.21
N SER A 8 1.35 22.27 7.01
CA SER A 8 1.75 21.50 5.84
C SER A 8 1.39 20.03 6.02
N ILE A 9 0.63 19.48 5.08
CA ILE A 9 0.27 18.07 5.04
C ILE A 9 0.81 17.50 3.73
N LEU A 10 1.63 16.46 3.84
CA LEU A 10 2.12 15.66 2.72
C LEU A 10 1.38 14.33 2.70
N MET A 11 0.79 13.98 1.56
CA MET A 11 0.29 12.65 1.27
C MET A 11 1.13 12.02 0.18
N ALA A 12 1.55 10.79 0.41
CA ALA A 12 2.32 9.98 -0.52
C ALA A 12 1.77 8.57 -0.56
N GLY A 13 1.81 7.88 -1.72
CA GLY A 13 1.31 6.52 -1.81
C GLY A 13 1.75 5.79 -3.07
N VAL A 14 1.71 4.45 -3.00
CA VAL A 14 1.94 3.51 -4.10
C VAL A 14 0.68 2.68 -4.26
N PHE A 15 0.26 2.50 -5.51
CA PHE A 15 -0.91 1.74 -5.94
C PHE A 15 -0.46 0.73 -6.98
N ASP A 16 -0.27 -0.51 -6.56
CA ASP A 16 0.18 -1.58 -7.43
C ASP A 16 -1.02 -2.27 -8.08
N GLY A 17 -1.15 -2.09 -9.40
CA GLY A 17 -2.31 -2.52 -10.17
C GLY A 17 -2.12 -3.92 -10.76
N HIS A 18 -3.14 -4.77 -10.65
CA HIS A 18 -3.18 -6.09 -11.26
C HIS A 18 -4.44 -6.26 -12.13
N GLY A 19 -4.39 -7.15 -13.11
CA GLY A 19 -5.49 -7.38 -14.04
C GLY A 19 -5.80 -6.19 -14.96
N GLY A 20 -4.97 -5.14 -14.95
CA GLY A 20 -5.15 -3.90 -15.69
C GLY A 20 -4.79 -2.67 -14.87
N THR A 21 -4.89 -1.47 -15.45
CA THR A 21 -4.49 -0.21 -14.79
C THR A 21 -5.65 0.63 -14.26
N ALA A 22 -6.90 0.23 -14.50
CA ALA A 22 -8.05 1.08 -14.19
C ALA A 22 -8.19 1.36 -12.70
N ALA A 23 -8.01 0.34 -11.85
CA ALA A 23 -8.12 0.48 -10.39
C ALA A 23 -7.01 1.36 -9.82
N SER A 24 -5.75 1.11 -10.18
CA SER A 24 -4.60 1.89 -9.69
C SER A 24 -4.64 3.33 -10.19
N THR A 25 -5.04 3.56 -11.45
CA THR A 25 -5.24 4.91 -12.00
C THR A 25 -6.35 5.65 -11.25
N THR A 26 -7.50 5.00 -11.03
CA THR A 26 -8.60 5.61 -10.29
C THR A 26 -8.19 5.93 -8.85
N ALA A 27 -7.60 4.98 -8.15
CA ALA A 27 -7.18 5.17 -6.75
C ALA A 27 -6.14 6.29 -6.61
N SER A 28 -5.12 6.32 -7.46
CA SER A 28 -4.06 7.34 -7.42
C SER A 28 -4.55 8.76 -7.71
N GLN A 29 -5.64 8.91 -8.44
CA GLN A 29 -6.25 10.21 -8.75
C GLN A 29 -7.30 10.62 -7.73
N LEU A 30 -8.19 9.71 -7.35
CA LEU A 30 -9.33 10.03 -6.50
C LEU A 30 -8.93 10.17 -5.02
N LEU A 31 -8.15 9.26 -4.48
CA LEU A 31 -7.83 9.29 -3.04
C LEU A 31 -7.22 10.62 -2.59
N PRO A 32 -6.19 11.18 -3.24
CA PRO A 32 -5.64 12.47 -2.82
C PRO A 32 -6.62 13.63 -3.02
N SER A 33 -7.46 13.56 -4.07
CA SER A 33 -8.45 14.60 -4.38
C SER A 33 -9.57 14.64 -3.33
N LEU A 34 -10.10 13.47 -2.98
CA LEU A 34 -11.14 13.35 -1.96
C LEU A 34 -10.59 13.73 -0.59
N PHE A 35 -9.42 13.24 -0.23
CA PHE A 35 -8.75 13.60 1.02
C PHE A 35 -8.55 15.12 1.15
N SER A 36 -8.09 15.79 0.09
CA SER A 36 -7.98 17.26 0.08
C SER A 36 -9.32 17.96 0.27
N THR A 37 -10.40 17.40 -0.30
CA THR A 37 -11.76 17.96 -0.17
C THR A 37 -12.31 17.79 1.24
N GLU A 38 -12.12 16.62 1.84
CA GLU A 38 -12.50 16.34 3.23
C GLU A 38 -11.79 17.28 4.20
N LEU A 39 -10.48 17.46 4.05
CA LEU A 39 -9.70 18.37 4.88
C LEU A 39 -10.16 19.84 4.73
N ALA A 40 -10.50 20.27 3.52
CA ALA A 40 -11.00 21.62 3.29
C ALA A 40 -12.35 21.88 3.95
N SER A 41 -13.11 20.85 4.33
CA SER A 41 -14.38 20.97 5.05
C SER A 41 -14.20 21.14 6.56
N VAL A 42 -13.00 20.95 7.11
CA VAL A 42 -12.72 21.05 8.55
C VAL A 42 -12.44 22.51 8.92
N ASP A 43 -13.36 23.16 9.62
CA ASP A 43 -13.27 24.57 10.04
C ASP A 43 -12.27 24.84 11.18
N VAL A 44 -11.65 23.81 11.71
CA VAL A 44 -10.68 23.86 12.81
C VAL A 44 -9.32 23.31 12.36
N LYS A 45 -8.27 23.57 13.16
CA LYS A 45 -6.99 22.90 12.95
C LYS A 45 -7.21 21.40 12.84
N ALA A 46 -6.74 20.78 11.73
CA ALA A 46 -6.87 19.36 11.54
C ALA A 46 -6.06 18.63 12.62
N THR A 47 -6.73 17.81 13.42
CA THR A 47 -6.10 16.92 14.40
C THR A 47 -5.80 15.57 13.75
N SER A 48 -4.96 14.78 14.38
CA SER A 48 -4.70 13.39 13.98
C SER A 48 -5.98 12.57 13.72
N THR A 49 -7.00 12.74 14.55
CA THR A 49 -8.28 12.05 14.34
C THR A 49 -8.99 12.55 13.08
N HIS A 50 -8.99 13.86 12.81
CA HIS A 50 -9.56 14.39 11.58
C HIS A 50 -8.85 13.89 10.33
N LEU A 51 -7.50 13.77 10.36
CA LEU A 51 -6.71 13.23 9.25
C LEU A 51 -7.01 11.75 9.02
N GLU A 52 -7.13 10.98 10.08
CA GLU A 52 -7.50 9.55 10.01
C GLU A 52 -8.91 9.38 9.43
N ASP A 53 -9.89 10.07 9.99
CA ASP A 53 -11.30 10.01 9.53
C ASP A 53 -11.41 10.42 8.06
N ALA A 54 -10.73 11.49 7.66
CA ALA A 54 -10.70 11.95 6.28
C ALA A 54 -10.04 10.93 5.34
N LEU A 55 -8.97 10.26 5.78
CA LEU A 55 -8.31 9.21 4.99
C LEU A 55 -9.22 8.01 4.78
N ILE A 56 -9.86 7.52 5.85
CA ILE A 56 -10.81 6.40 5.81
C ILE A 56 -11.98 6.74 4.88
N SER A 57 -12.63 7.88 5.10
CA SER A 57 -13.77 8.33 4.27
C SER A 57 -13.40 8.46 2.80
N SER A 58 -12.22 9.01 2.51
CA SER A 58 -11.73 9.18 1.14
C SER A 58 -11.40 7.84 0.47
N TRP A 59 -10.85 6.88 1.22
CA TRP A 59 -10.61 5.54 0.72
C TRP A 59 -11.90 4.81 0.41
N ASP A 60 -12.86 4.83 1.32
CA ASP A 60 -14.17 4.22 1.13
C ASP A 60 -14.90 4.81 -0.07
N SER A 61 -14.87 6.13 -0.23
CA SER A 61 -15.45 6.83 -1.38
C SER A 61 -14.75 6.48 -2.69
N THR A 62 -13.42 6.32 -2.66
CA THR A 62 -12.63 5.84 -3.81
C THR A 62 -13.06 4.44 -4.23
N CYS A 63 -13.19 3.53 -3.26
CA CYS A 63 -13.63 2.15 -3.49
C CYS A 63 -15.04 2.09 -4.06
N GLN A 64 -15.97 2.85 -3.50
CA GLN A 64 -17.35 2.90 -3.97
C GLN A 64 -17.44 3.46 -5.39
N THR A 65 -16.70 4.54 -5.69
CA THR A 65 -16.68 5.16 -7.03
C THR A 65 -16.13 4.21 -8.07
N TYR A 66 -15.04 3.51 -7.78
CA TYR A 66 -14.46 2.52 -8.69
C TYR A 66 -15.44 1.39 -8.98
N ARG A 67 -16.05 0.80 -7.92
CA ARG A 67 -17.04 -0.29 -8.06
C ARG A 67 -18.26 0.15 -8.82
N GLY A 68 -18.84 1.31 -8.52
CA GLY A 68 -19.98 1.86 -9.26
C GLY A 68 -19.69 1.99 -10.76
N GLY A 69 -18.51 2.48 -11.12
CA GLY A 69 -18.07 2.52 -12.52
C GLY A 69 -17.88 1.12 -13.15
N CYS A 70 -17.51 0.10 -12.37
CA CYS A 70 -17.46 -1.29 -12.85
C CYS A 70 -18.87 -1.84 -13.11
N ASP A 71 -19.81 -1.59 -12.21
CA ASP A 71 -21.20 -2.08 -12.33
C ASP A 71 -21.90 -1.48 -13.55
N GLU A 72 -21.66 -0.20 -13.84
CA GLU A 72 -22.19 0.48 -15.02
C GLU A 72 -21.65 -0.08 -16.35
N ARG A 73 -20.45 -0.67 -16.36
CA ARG A 73 -19.81 -1.26 -17.55
C ARG A 73 -20.25 -2.68 -17.87
N GLY A 74 -21.03 -3.31 -16.99
CA GLY A 74 -21.64 -4.63 -17.18
C GLY A 74 -20.87 -5.80 -16.58
N THR A 75 -21.36 -7.03 -16.81
CA THR A 75 -20.74 -8.25 -16.28
C THR A 75 -19.46 -8.62 -17.00
N CYS A 76 -18.40 -8.86 -16.24
CA CYS A 76 -17.17 -9.45 -16.76
C CYS A 76 -17.39 -10.94 -17.05
N VAL A 77 -17.13 -11.37 -18.28
CA VAL A 77 -16.94 -12.78 -18.63
C VAL A 77 -15.44 -12.99 -18.84
N ALA A 78 -14.84 -13.80 -17.99
CA ALA A 78 -13.44 -14.12 -18.07
C ALA A 78 -13.24 -15.44 -18.83
N ASP A 79 -12.36 -15.42 -19.83
CA ASP A 79 -11.85 -16.61 -20.49
C ASP A 79 -10.40 -16.85 -20.08
N TYR A 80 -10.08 -18.09 -19.71
CA TYR A 80 -8.73 -18.53 -19.39
C TYR A 80 -8.05 -19.05 -20.64
N ASP A 81 -6.89 -18.47 -21.01
CA ASP A 81 -6.01 -19.01 -22.03
C ASP A 81 -5.07 -20.06 -21.40
N PRO A 82 -5.24 -21.36 -21.71
CA PRO A 82 -4.43 -22.42 -21.13
C PRO A 82 -2.97 -22.43 -21.62
N VAL A 83 -2.62 -21.68 -22.66
CA VAL A 83 -1.28 -21.63 -23.24
C VAL A 83 -0.45 -20.52 -22.64
N GLU A 84 -1.05 -19.34 -22.45
CA GLU A 84 -0.35 -18.16 -21.95
C GLU A 84 -0.55 -17.95 -20.45
N GLY A 85 -1.45 -18.69 -19.81
CA GLY A 85 -1.79 -18.53 -18.39
C GLY A 85 -2.49 -17.18 -18.08
N ILE A 86 -2.89 -16.45 -19.12
CA ILE A 86 -3.49 -15.14 -19.03
C ILE A 86 -5.00 -15.27 -19.00
N ILE A 87 -5.62 -14.64 -18.04
CA ILE A 87 -7.06 -14.50 -17.99
C ILE A 87 -7.47 -13.32 -18.87
N MET A 88 -8.14 -13.62 -19.97
CA MET A 88 -8.66 -12.60 -20.89
C MET A 88 -10.11 -12.29 -20.56
N ALA A 89 -10.44 -11.06 -20.28
CA ALA A 89 -11.84 -10.63 -20.16
C ALA A 89 -12.41 -10.31 -21.55
N HIS A 90 -13.36 -11.14 -21.99
CA HIS A 90 -13.99 -10.97 -23.28
C HIS A 90 -15.34 -10.31 -23.15
N VAL A 91 -15.68 -9.29 -22.82
CA VAL A 91 -16.90 -8.45 -23.01
C VAL A 91 -16.84 -7.27 -22.04
N GLY A 92 -16.66 -6.12 -22.57
CA GLY A 92 -16.86 -4.86 -21.90
C GLY A 92 -15.57 -4.15 -21.55
N SER A 93 -14.63 -4.49 -20.90
CA SER A 93 -13.28 -3.96 -20.78
C SER A 93 -12.46 -4.77 -19.78
N GLN A 94 -11.15 -4.85 -19.96
CA GLN A 94 -10.21 -5.40 -18.99
C GLN A 94 -10.31 -4.71 -17.61
N ASP A 95 -10.88 -3.51 -17.58
CA ASP A 95 -11.10 -2.70 -16.38
C ASP A 95 -11.98 -3.37 -15.31
N LEU A 96 -12.83 -4.33 -15.69
CA LEU A 96 -13.75 -5.00 -14.75
C LEU A 96 -13.06 -6.01 -13.82
N ILE A 97 -11.87 -6.47 -14.22
CA ILE A 97 -11.06 -7.40 -13.42
C ILE A 97 -9.82 -6.70 -12.82
N ALA A 98 -9.63 -5.44 -13.17
CA ALA A 98 -8.51 -4.69 -12.62
C ALA A 98 -8.73 -4.44 -11.12
N GLY A 99 -7.68 -4.72 -10.37
CA GLY A 99 -7.59 -4.40 -8.96
C GLY A 99 -6.33 -3.61 -8.66
N THR A 100 -6.19 -3.14 -7.43
CA THR A 100 -4.97 -2.47 -6.97
C THR A 100 -4.78 -2.60 -5.48
N THR A 101 -3.53 -2.78 -5.06
CA THR A 101 -3.14 -2.51 -3.68
C THR A 101 -3.19 -1.01 -3.40
N ALA A 102 -3.11 -0.61 -2.16
CA ALA A 102 -2.91 0.78 -1.76
C ALA A 102 -2.06 0.83 -0.49
N SER A 103 -0.87 1.43 -0.59
CA SER A 103 -0.05 1.75 0.57
C SER A 103 0.23 3.24 0.55
N ALA A 104 -0.25 3.98 1.55
CA ALA A 104 -0.15 5.43 1.57
C ALA A 104 0.20 5.94 2.97
N ALA A 105 0.88 7.08 3.02
CA ALA A 105 1.22 7.77 4.26
C ALA A 105 0.84 9.25 4.18
N ILE A 106 0.35 9.76 5.31
CA ILE A 106 0.13 11.18 5.53
C ILE A 106 1.13 11.63 6.59
N LEU A 107 1.90 12.66 6.27
CA LEU A 107 2.79 13.33 7.20
C LEU A 107 2.20 14.68 7.54
N SER A 108 2.07 14.98 8.82
CA SER A 108 1.63 16.29 9.31
C SER A 108 2.58 16.81 10.37
N ALA A 109 2.86 18.10 10.30
CA ALA A 109 3.59 18.80 11.35
C ALA A 109 2.69 19.88 11.92
N ASP A 110 2.61 19.98 13.25
CA ASP A 110 1.89 21.06 13.91
C ASP A 110 2.80 22.25 14.23
N ASP A 111 2.20 23.36 14.70
CA ASP A 111 2.94 24.59 15.05
C ASP A 111 3.90 24.41 16.25
N GLU A 112 3.74 23.34 17.02
CA GLU A 112 4.56 23.01 18.19
C GLU A 112 5.71 22.08 17.79
N GLY A 113 5.76 21.65 16.52
CA GLY A 113 6.78 20.75 15.97
C GLY A 113 6.52 19.28 16.29
N ALA A 114 5.32 18.93 16.76
CA ALA A 114 4.90 17.53 16.88
C ALA A 114 4.63 16.99 15.47
N GLU A 115 5.37 15.99 15.10
CA GLU A 115 5.23 15.35 13.79
C GLU A 115 4.57 13.98 13.94
N GLU A 116 3.56 13.74 13.14
CA GLU A 116 2.80 12.50 13.13
C GLU A 116 2.72 11.94 11.71
N MET A 117 2.76 10.63 11.63
CA MET A 117 2.52 9.90 10.39
C MET A 117 1.31 8.98 10.55
N ILE A 118 0.38 9.07 9.62
CA ILE A 118 -0.74 8.12 9.50
C ILE A 118 -0.49 7.27 8.26
N VAL A 119 -0.44 5.97 8.44
CA VAL A 119 -0.21 4.99 7.38
C VAL A 119 -1.47 4.20 7.12
N MET A 120 -1.85 4.10 5.85
CA MET A 120 -2.92 3.24 5.34
C MET A 120 -2.31 2.11 4.49
N ASN A 121 -2.73 0.87 4.72
CA ASN A 121 -2.32 -0.26 3.90
C ASN A 121 -3.49 -1.17 3.54
N CYS A 122 -3.61 -1.50 2.26
CA CYS A 122 -4.55 -2.48 1.70
C CYS A 122 -3.84 -3.25 0.60
N GLY A 123 -3.40 -4.49 0.89
CA GLY A 123 -2.61 -5.33 -0.02
C GLY A 123 -1.22 -5.66 0.53
N ASP A 124 -0.30 -5.98 -0.37
CA ASP A 124 1.07 -6.43 -0.09
C ASP A 124 2.16 -5.44 -0.56
N SER A 125 1.78 -4.27 -1.08
CA SER A 125 2.66 -3.10 -1.09
C SER A 125 2.95 -2.67 0.35
N ARG A 126 4.14 -2.14 0.62
CA ARG A 126 4.54 -1.81 2.00
C ARG A 126 4.93 -0.35 2.16
N THR A 127 4.62 0.17 3.35
CA THR A 127 5.21 1.39 3.91
C THR A 127 6.18 1.02 5.02
N LEU A 128 7.43 1.49 4.91
CA LEU A 128 8.48 1.28 5.89
C LEU A 128 9.04 2.61 6.40
N LEU A 129 9.37 2.63 7.68
CA LEU A 129 10.08 3.73 8.32
C LEU A 129 11.45 3.23 8.79
N PHE A 130 12.49 3.86 8.31
CA PHE A 130 13.87 3.55 8.67
C PHE A 130 14.50 4.69 9.46
N GLY A 131 15.40 4.33 10.35
CA GLY A 131 16.21 5.27 11.10
C GLY A 131 17.52 4.65 11.55
N ARG A 132 18.42 5.47 12.07
CA ARG A 132 19.65 4.94 12.66
C ARG A 132 19.32 4.11 13.90
N PRO A 133 20.05 3.01 14.14
CA PRO A 133 19.87 2.24 15.34
C PRO A 133 20.15 3.06 16.61
N GLU A 134 19.33 2.93 17.63
CA GLU A 134 19.43 3.65 18.90
C GLU A 134 20.76 3.44 19.66
N SER A 135 21.48 2.36 19.40
CA SER A 135 22.74 2.07 20.09
C SER A 135 23.86 1.69 19.11
N LYS A 136 24.99 2.38 19.23
CA LYS A 136 26.23 2.06 18.49
C LYS A 136 26.90 0.74 18.99
N SER A 137 26.34 0.05 19.98
CA SER A 137 27.02 -1.03 20.71
C SER A 137 26.68 -2.45 20.24
N SER A 138 25.73 -2.65 19.32
CA SER A 138 25.45 -3.97 18.77
C SER A 138 25.38 -3.94 17.23
N SER A 139 26.16 -4.83 16.60
CA SER A 139 26.09 -5.09 15.16
C SER A 139 24.75 -5.71 14.69
N SER A 140 23.78 -5.77 15.57
CA SER A 140 22.48 -6.44 15.42
C SER A 140 21.28 -5.54 15.67
N SER A 141 21.45 -4.22 15.73
CA SER A 141 20.28 -3.35 15.91
C SER A 141 19.56 -3.13 14.58
N SER A 142 18.24 -3.33 14.60
CA SER A 142 17.35 -3.11 13.45
C SER A 142 17.40 -1.64 13.03
N VAL A 143 17.40 -1.40 11.73
CA VAL A 143 17.20 -0.06 11.14
C VAL A 143 15.73 0.16 10.77
N VAL A 144 14.88 -0.87 10.84
CA VAL A 144 13.45 -0.81 10.57
C VAL A 144 12.71 -0.44 11.85
N HIS A 145 12.13 0.75 11.89
CA HIS A 145 11.29 1.23 13.00
C HIS A 145 9.82 0.86 12.83
N PHE A 146 9.37 0.79 11.59
CA PHE A 146 7.99 0.42 11.27
C PHE A 146 7.95 -0.28 9.91
N CYS A 147 7.03 -1.22 9.77
CA CYS A 147 6.67 -1.87 8.51
C CYS A 147 5.19 -2.24 8.56
N THR A 148 4.45 -1.92 7.50
CA THR A 148 3.08 -2.42 7.33
C THR A 148 3.07 -3.93 7.20
N ARG A 149 1.93 -4.53 7.56
CA ARG A 149 1.69 -5.95 7.39
C ARG A 149 1.08 -6.22 6.02
N ASP A 150 1.59 -7.22 5.31
CA ASP A 150 1.02 -7.64 4.05
C ASP A 150 -0.34 -8.30 4.26
N HIS A 151 -1.32 -7.94 3.45
CA HIS A 151 -2.58 -8.64 3.36
C HIS A 151 -2.48 -9.79 2.35
N SER A 152 -1.65 -10.75 2.69
CA SER A 152 -1.42 -11.96 1.92
C SER A 152 -2.32 -13.10 2.42
N PRO A 153 -2.78 -14.01 1.55
CA PRO A 153 -3.46 -15.24 1.98
C PRO A 153 -2.67 -16.12 2.95
N SER A 154 -1.35 -15.93 3.04
CA SER A 154 -0.47 -16.62 4.00
C SER A 154 -0.43 -16.00 5.39
N ASP A 155 -0.89 -14.74 5.54
CA ASP A 155 -0.94 -14.06 6.83
C ASP A 155 -1.94 -14.75 7.77
N GLU A 156 -1.59 -14.89 9.04
CA GLU A 156 -2.40 -15.64 10.02
C GLU A 156 -3.77 -15.00 10.27
N LEU A 157 -3.84 -13.66 10.31
CA LEU A 157 -5.10 -12.95 10.56
C LEU A 157 -5.99 -12.99 9.32
N GLU A 158 -5.40 -12.82 8.15
CA GLU A 158 -6.11 -12.96 6.88
C GLU A 158 -6.59 -14.40 6.67
N GLY A 159 -5.79 -15.39 6.99
CA GLY A 159 -6.18 -16.80 6.95
C GLY A 159 -7.38 -17.11 7.87
N LYS A 160 -7.42 -16.52 9.08
CA LYS A 160 -8.57 -16.63 9.99
C LYS A 160 -9.82 -15.96 9.42
N ARG A 161 -9.69 -14.75 8.86
CA ARG A 161 -10.78 -14.02 8.20
C ARG A 161 -11.35 -14.80 7.02
N LEU A 162 -10.49 -15.29 6.13
CA LEU A 162 -10.86 -16.09 4.98
C LEU A 162 -11.56 -17.39 5.40
N LYS A 163 -11.03 -18.07 6.43
CA LYS A 163 -11.70 -19.27 6.95
C LYS A 163 -13.10 -18.96 7.49
N ALA A 164 -13.27 -17.90 8.27
CA ALA A 164 -14.56 -17.49 8.78
C ALA A 164 -15.56 -17.12 7.66
N GLY A 165 -15.09 -16.42 6.62
CA GLY A 165 -15.89 -16.12 5.44
C GLY A 165 -16.36 -17.39 4.70
N LYS A 166 -15.46 -18.35 4.51
CA LYS A 166 -15.81 -19.65 3.92
C LYS A 166 -16.84 -20.41 4.76
N ASP A 167 -16.65 -20.46 6.06
CA ASP A 167 -17.58 -21.11 7.01
C ASP A 167 -18.96 -20.41 7.00
N SER A 168 -19.03 -19.13 6.67
CA SER A 168 -20.28 -18.35 6.50
C SER A 168 -20.92 -18.48 5.11
N GLY A 169 -20.30 -19.21 4.18
CA GLY A 169 -20.87 -19.53 2.87
C GLY A 169 -20.34 -18.70 1.70
N LEU A 170 -19.29 -17.90 1.88
CA LEU A 170 -18.64 -17.23 0.77
C LEU A 170 -17.99 -18.25 -0.19
N ASP A 171 -18.12 -17.99 -1.49
CA ASP A 171 -17.69 -18.91 -2.56
C ASP A 171 -16.27 -18.60 -3.04
N TYR A 172 -15.30 -19.16 -2.35
CA TYR A 172 -13.88 -19.19 -2.77
C TYR A 172 -13.18 -20.41 -2.18
N SER A 173 -12.05 -20.78 -2.75
CA SER A 173 -11.19 -21.83 -2.19
C SER A 173 -10.29 -21.26 -1.09
N LEU A 174 -10.12 -22.02 0.00
CA LEU A 174 -9.13 -21.62 1.02
C LEU A 174 -7.73 -21.51 0.41
N PRO A 175 -6.89 -20.62 0.94
CA PRO A 175 -5.55 -20.38 0.40
C PRO A 175 -4.73 -21.66 0.26
N GLN A 176 -4.03 -21.78 -0.85
CA GLN A 176 -3.13 -22.89 -1.14
C GLN A 176 -1.75 -22.37 -1.52
N CYS A 177 -0.72 -23.03 -1.01
CA CYS A 177 0.65 -22.75 -1.40
C CYS A 177 0.98 -23.49 -2.71
N SER A 178 1.41 -22.75 -3.72
CA SER A 178 1.96 -23.29 -4.95
C SER A 178 3.33 -22.72 -5.18
N LEU A 179 4.33 -23.61 -5.33
CA LEU A 179 5.74 -23.22 -5.37
C LEU A 179 6.16 -22.50 -4.06
N THR A 180 6.30 -21.19 -4.11
CA THR A 180 6.72 -20.34 -2.98
C THR A 180 5.68 -19.30 -2.57
N ARG A 181 4.55 -19.19 -3.29
CA ARG A 181 3.53 -18.17 -3.07
C ARG A 181 2.18 -18.80 -2.70
N TRP A 182 1.45 -18.15 -1.83
CA TRP A 182 0.10 -18.51 -1.46
C TRP A 182 -0.91 -17.83 -2.37
N TRP A 183 -1.93 -18.57 -2.75
CA TRP A 183 -2.97 -18.14 -3.67
C TRP A 183 -4.35 -18.35 -3.08
N LEU A 184 -5.21 -17.36 -3.24
CA LEU A 184 -6.64 -17.46 -3.01
C LEU A 184 -7.32 -17.66 -4.37
N SER A 185 -8.00 -18.79 -4.56
CA SER A 185 -8.70 -19.05 -5.81
C SER A 185 -10.16 -18.61 -5.70
N VAL A 186 -10.59 -17.75 -6.62
CA VAL A 186 -11.92 -17.13 -6.71
C VAL A 186 -12.45 -17.40 -8.13
N GLY A 187 -13.29 -18.43 -8.28
CA GLY A 187 -13.63 -18.95 -9.60
C GLY A 187 -12.37 -19.45 -10.31
N ASP A 188 -12.14 -18.99 -11.54
CA ASP A 188 -10.98 -19.34 -12.35
C ASP A 188 -9.77 -18.43 -12.09
N TYR A 189 -9.90 -17.47 -11.18
CA TYR A 189 -8.84 -16.50 -10.86
C TYR A 189 -8.05 -16.89 -9.63
N GLN A 190 -6.78 -16.49 -9.63
CA GLN A 190 -5.88 -16.64 -8.48
C GLN A 190 -5.37 -15.26 -8.04
N TYR A 191 -5.49 -15.00 -6.74
CA TYR A 191 -5.05 -13.77 -6.11
C TYR A 191 -3.93 -14.07 -5.11
N ALA A 192 -2.84 -13.35 -5.21
CA ALA A 192 -1.74 -13.39 -4.23
C ALA A 192 -2.06 -12.55 -2.99
N VAL A 193 -3.03 -11.65 -3.10
CA VAL A 193 -3.50 -10.76 -2.03
C VAL A 193 -4.85 -11.22 -1.49
N SER A 194 -5.14 -10.91 -0.25
CA SER A 194 -6.43 -11.13 0.40
C SER A 194 -7.21 -9.84 0.60
N ARG A 195 -6.54 -8.68 0.44
CA ARG A 195 -7.15 -7.35 0.41
C ARG A 195 -6.59 -6.53 -0.74
N SER A 196 -7.48 -5.88 -1.46
CA SER A 196 -7.22 -4.93 -2.53
C SER A 196 -8.49 -4.19 -2.93
N LEU A 197 -8.36 -3.10 -3.63
CA LEU A 197 -9.49 -2.47 -4.32
C LEU A 197 -9.81 -3.29 -5.56
N GLU A 198 -10.96 -3.93 -5.56
CA GLU A 198 -11.43 -4.78 -6.65
C GLU A 198 -12.82 -4.35 -7.13
N GLY A 199 -13.20 -4.82 -8.32
CA GLY A 199 -14.57 -4.80 -8.78
C GLY A 199 -15.47 -5.75 -7.97
N ALA A 200 -16.79 -5.72 -8.24
CA ALA A 200 -17.78 -6.47 -7.49
C ALA A 200 -17.54 -7.99 -7.49
N PHE A 201 -16.95 -8.54 -8.56
CA PHE A 201 -16.66 -9.97 -8.67
C PHE A 201 -15.81 -10.49 -7.52
N ALA A 202 -14.60 -9.94 -7.34
CA ALA A 202 -13.67 -10.40 -6.31
C ALA A 202 -14.12 -9.96 -4.90
N THR A 203 -14.71 -8.77 -4.78
CA THR A 203 -15.20 -8.23 -3.50
C THR A 203 -16.34 -9.10 -2.93
N SER A 204 -17.27 -9.60 -3.76
CA SER A 204 -18.33 -10.51 -3.31
C SER A 204 -17.82 -11.89 -2.90
N LYS A 205 -16.56 -12.20 -3.17
CA LYS A 205 -15.94 -13.51 -2.97
C LYS A 205 -14.76 -13.51 -2.00
N GLY A 206 -14.72 -12.54 -1.09
CA GLY A 206 -13.81 -12.56 0.07
C GLY A 206 -12.55 -11.71 -0.05
N ILE A 207 -12.27 -11.10 -1.20
CA ILE A 207 -11.27 -10.06 -1.29
C ILE A 207 -11.91 -8.73 -0.86
N VAL A 208 -11.41 -8.15 0.22
CA VAL A 208 -11.97 -6.92 0.80
C VAL A 208 -11.04 -5.74 0.56
N SER A 209 -11.59 -4.54 0.59
CA SER A 209 -10.79 -3.31 0.48
C SER A 209 -10.61 -2.59 1.81
N ASP A 210 -10.89 -3.27 2.92
CA ASP A 210 -10.68 -2.70 4.26
C ASP A 210 -9.18 -2.47 4.48
N ALA A 211 -8.80 -1.22 4.66
CA ALA A 211 -7.41 -0.86 4.90
C ALA A 211 -7.08 -0.92 6.40
N ASP A 212 -5.87 -1.36 6.72
CA ASP A 212 -5.30 -1.16 8.06
C ASP A 212 -4.80 0.28 8.17
N ILE A 213 -5.13 0.97 9.27
CA ILE A 213 -4.66 2.32 9.58
C ILE A 213 -3.77 2.26 10.81
N THR A 214 -2.60 2.87 10.72
CA THR A 214 -1.64 2.95 11.83
C THR A 214 -1.17 4.39 12.03
N LYS A 215 -1.19 4.86 13.27
CA LYS A 215 -0.63 6.16 13.66
C LYS A 215 0.75 5.96 14.25
N ILE A 216 1.68 6.80 13.87
CA ILE A 216 3.08 6.76 14.30
C ILE A 216 3.48 8.16 14.75
N ASP A 217 3.88 8.27 16.02
CA ASP A 217 4.48 9.48 16.56
C ASP A 217 5.96 9.53 16.15
N LEU A 218 6.31 10.54 15.39
CA LEU A 218 7.67 10.76 14.90
C LEU A 218 8.51 11.62 15.84
N SER A 219 7.90 12.23 16.86
CA SER A 219 8.55 13.20 17.76
C SER A 219 9.81 12.65 18.42
N SER A 220 9.78 11.39 18.88
CA SER A 220 10.92 10.75 19.51
C SER A 220 12.08 10.52 18.54
N MET A 221 11.78 10.11 17.31
CA MET A 221 12.77 9.87 16.26
C MET A 221 13.44 11.19 15.83
N LEU A 222 12.65 12.25 15.67
CA LEU A 222 13.14 13.53 15.17
C LEU A 222 13.83 14.37 16.27
N ALA A 223 13.37 14.24 17.54
CA ALA A 223 14.00 14.94 18.70
C ALA A 223 15.47 14.55 18.90
N GLU A 224 15.86 13.34 18.58
CA GLU A 224 17.26 12.87 18.65
C GLU A 224 18.09 13.27 17.42
N ARG A 225 17.54 14.09 16.50
CA ARG A 225 18.12 14.40 15.20
C ARG A 225 18.47 13.14 14.40
N GLN A 226 17.73 12.08 14.63
CA GLN A 226 17.82 10.88 13.83
C GLN A 226 17.07 11.16 12.53
N SER A 227 17.81 11.17 11.45
CA SER A 227 17.21 11.33 10.12
C SER A 227 16.39 10.08 9.77
N GLY A 228 15.06 10.21 9.75
CA GLY A 228 14.17 9.15 9.30
C GLY A 228 14.06 9.07 7.78
N ILE A 229 13.80 7.88 7.25
CA ILE A 229 13.48 7.66 5.84
C ILE A 229 12.14 6.91 5.77
N LEU A 230 11.16 7.52 5.13
CA LEU A 230 9.94 6.85 4.73
C LEU A 230 10.14 6.26 3.34
N LEU A 231 9.88 4.97 3.18
CA LEU A 231 9.82 4.26 1.91
C LEU A 231 8.43 3.65 1.73
N ILE A 232 7.82 3.88 0.58
CA ILE A 232 6.60 3.18 0.16
C ILE A 232 6.92 2.48 -1.16
N ALA A 233 6.67 1.18 -1.26
CA ALA A 233 7.01 0.42 -2.46
C ALA A 233 6.04 -0.72 -2.75
N SER A 234 5.98 -1.13 -4.03
CA SER A 234 5.29 -2.34 -4.48
C SER A 234 6.03 -3.61 -4.06
N ASP A 235 5.34 -4.75 -4.11
CA ASP A 235 5.86 -6.07 -3.69
C ASP A 235 7.09 -6.51 -4.47
N GLY A 236 7.26 -6.09 -5.73
CA GLY A 236 8.42 -6.41 -6.55
C GLY A 236 9.77 -6.00 -5.92
N LEU A 237 9.80 -4.99 -5.04
CA LEU A 237 10.99 -4.66 -4.25
C LEU A 237 11.27 -5.73 -3.18
N PHE A 238 10.22 -6.16 -2.49
CA PHE A 238 10.31 -7.07 -1.34
C PHE A 238 10.46 -8.55 -1.74
N GLU A 239 10.16 -8.88 -2.99
CA GLU A 239 10.48 -10.19 -3.55
C GLU A 239 11.99 -10.42 -3.69
N ALA A 240 12.76 -9.36 -3.93
CA ALA A 240 14.19 -9.42 -4.17
C ALA A 240 15.06 -9.07 -2.95
N MET A 241 14.53 -8.32 -1.99
CA MET A 241 15.30 -7.74 -0.88
C MET A 241 14.50 -7.79 0.42
N ASP A 242 15.20 -8.10 1.53
CA ASP A 242 14.57 -8.00 2.85
C ASP A 242 14.54 -6.55 3.38
N ASN A 243 13.63 -6.29 4.32
CA ASN A 243 13.40 -4.93 4.84
C ASN A 243 14.65 -4.33 5.51
N GLU A 244 15.46 -5.14 6.21
CA GLU A 244 16.69 -4.68 6.86
C GLU A 244 17.80 -4.34 5.85
N GLU A 245 17.89 -5.12 4.77
CA GLU A 245 18.81 -4.85 3.67
C GLU A 245 18.43 -3.55 2.96
N ILE A 246 17.16 -3.39 2.59
CA ILE A 246 16.62 -2.15 2.00
C ILE A 246 16.95 -0.96 2.91
N GLY A 247 16.68 -1.09 4.22
CA GLY A 247 16.91 -0.03 5.18
C GLY A 247 18.38 0.40 5.24
N ARG A 248 19.31 -0.54 5.29
CA ARG A 248 20.74 -0.24 5.28
C ARG A 248 21.18 0.45 3.99
N ASP A 249 20.67 0.00 2.85
CA ASP A 249 21.03 0.57 1.55
C ASP A 249 20.50 2.00 1.41
N VAL A 250 19.23 2.27 1.74
CA VAL A 250 18.67 3.64 1.62
C VAL A 250 19.30 4.61 2.62
N LEU A 251 19.64 4.15 3.83
CA LEU A 251 20.39 4.97 4.80
C LEU A 251 21.79 5.33 4.28
N SER A 252 22.52 4.36 3.72
CA SER A 252 23.84 4.54 3.12
C SER A 252 23.79 5.51 1.93
N MET A 253 22.77 5.40 1.08
CA MET A 253 22.56 6.30 -0.05
C MET A 253 22.33 7.74 0.42
N ARG A 254 21.47 7.95 1.42
CA ARG A 254 21.24 9.27 2.04
C ARG A 254 22.53 9.85 2.64
N GLU A 255 23.29 9.05 3.40
CA GLU A 255 24.56 9.45 4.01
C GLU A 255 25.61 9.82 2.95
N SER A 256 25.55 9.22 1.78
CA SER A 256 26.38 9.54 0.61
C SER A 256 25.91 10.81 -0.12
N GLY A 257 24.83 11.45 0.34
CA GLY A 257 24.31 12.71 -0.20
C GLY A 257 23.39 12.54 -1.40
N LEU A 258 22.88 11.34 -1.69
CA LEU A 258 21.90 11.14 -2.75
C LEU A 258 20.58 11.83 -2.39
N SER A 259 19.91 12.38 -3.41
CA SER A 259 18.54 12.86 -3.24
C SER A 259 17.54 11.72 -2.99
N ALA A 260 16.38 12.00 -2.39
CA ALA A 260 15.34 11.01 -2.20
C ALA A 260 14.89 10.36 -3.52
N GLY A 261 14.81 11.15 -4.61
CA GLY A 261 14.49 10.65 -5.94
C GLY A 261 15.57 9.71 -6.52
N ASP A 262 16.86 10.05 -6.34
CA ASP A 262 17.95 9.16 -6.78
C ASP A 262 18.01 7.89 -5.92
N THR A 263 17.74 7.99 -4.63
CA THR A 263 17.65 6.84 -3.73
C THR A 263 16.51 5.90 -4.17
N ALA A 264 15.33 6.44 -4.46
CA ALA A 264 14.20 5.65 -4.97
C ALA A 264 14.56 4.93 -6.28
N LYS A 265 15.20 5.63 -7.22
CA LYS A 265 15.65 5.04 -8.48
C LYS A 265 16.70 3.94 -8.27
N ASN A 266 17.67 4.17 -7.39
CA ASN A 266 18.74 3.21 -7.14
C ASN A 266 18.23 1.94 -6.44
N ILE A 267 17.31 2.08 -5.47
CA ILE A 267 16.77 0.89 -4.78
C ILE A 267 15.93 0.03 -5.73
N CYS A 268 15.18 0.64 -6.66
CA CYS A 268 14.51 -0.10 -7.73
C CYS A 268 15.53 -0.83 -8.64
N GLY A 269 16.64 -0.16 -8.99
CA GLY A 269 17.72 -0.76 -9.78
C GLY A 269 18.34 -1.98 -9.09
N LEU A 270 18.60 -1.90 -7.79
CA LEU A 270 19.11 -3.02 -6.99
C LEU A 270 18.16 -4.21 -6.97
N ALA A 271 16.85 -3.98 -6.89
CA ALA A 271 15.87 -5.06 -6.96
C ALA A 271 15.96 -5.83 -8.29
N PHE A 272 16.11 -5.13 -9.42
CA PHE A 272 16.31 -5.78 -10.72
C PHE A 272 17.65 -6.53 -10.79
N GLU A 273 18.73 -5.97 -10.27
CA GLU A 273 20.04 -6.64 -10.20
C GLU A 273 19.98 -7.92 -9.36
N LYS A 274 19.14 -7.95 -8.32
CA LYS A 274 18.91 -9.13 -7.46
C LYS A 274 17.90 -10.13 -8.06
N GLY A 275 17.32 -9.82 -9.19
CA GLY A 275 16.57 -10.77 -10.02
C GLY A 275 15.06 -10.75 -9.83
N THR A 276 14.46 -9.69 -9.27
CA THR A 276 13.00 -9.53 -9.37
C THR A 276 12.57 -9.55 -10.82
N LYS A 277 11.42 -10.12 -11.09
CA LYS A 277 10.81 -10.15 -12.42
C LYS A 277 9.56 -9.29 -12.49
N ASP A 278 9.18 -8.71 -11.36
CA ASP A 278 8.01 -7.87 -11.24
C ASP A 278 8.33 -6.39 -11.50
N ASN A 279 7.31 -5.61 -11.73
CA ASN A 279 7.43 -4.15 -11.73
C ASN A 279 7.83 -3.68 -10.33
N VAL A 280 8.69 -2.68 -10.26
CA VAL A 280 9.12 -2.09 -9.00
C VAL A 280 8.79 -0.61 -8.99
N SER A 281 7.92 -0.23 -8.08
CA SER A 281 7.62 1.18 -7.79
C SER A 281 8.10 1.50 -6.38
N ALA A 282 8.85 2.59 -6.22
CA ALA A 282 9.30 3.05 -4.91
C ALA A 282 9.19 4.56 -4.79
N LEU A 283 8.78 5.03 -3.63
CA LEU A 283 8.72 6.41 -3.22
C LEU A 283 9.53 6.58 -1.94
N VAL A 284 10.41 7.56 -1.91
CA VAL A 284 11.26 7.86 -0.74
C VAL A 284 11.01 9.28 -0.28
N VAL A 285 10.85 9.46 1.04
CA VAL A 285 10.78 10.77 1.69
C VAL A 285 11.85 10.81 2.79
N TYR A 286 12.69 11.84 2.78
CA TYR A 286 13.60 12.11 3.87
C TYR A 286 12.91 12.96 4.92
N LEU A 287 12.84 12.46 6.15
CA LEU A 287 12.32 13.16 7.31
C LEU A 287 13.48 13.91 7.98
N GLU A 288 13.31 15.22 8.21
CA GLU A 288 14.35 16.11 8.77
C GLU A 288 13.83 16.82 10.02
#